data_451e053d89672a6ff73a5357236a1283
#
_entry.id   451e053d89672a6ff73a5357236a1283
#
_cell.length_a   1.000
_cell.length_b   1.000
_cell.length_c   1.000
_cell.angle_alpha   90.00
_cell.angle_beta   90.00
_cell.angle_gamma   90.00
#
_symmetry.space_group_name_H-M   'P 1'
#
loop_
_entity.id
_entity.type
_entity.pdbx_description
1 polymer ?
#
loop_
_entity_poly.entity_id
_entity_poly.type
_entity_poly.pdbx_seq_one_letter_code
_entity_poly.pdbx_strand_id
1 'polypeptide(L)' 'MILNPKLLIVDDERGIVDMIQSYFQTQYDILTAYSGQEALKKVACKPDLILLDINMPGMDGLT' A
#
# COMPACT_ATOMS: atom_id res chain seq x y z
N MET A 1 -10.37 16.48 -16.79
CA MET A 1 -10.18 15.10 -16.37
C MET A 1 -9.63 15.08 -14.96
N ILE A 2 -10.19 14.25 -14.12
CA ILE A 2 -9.76 14.16 -12.74
C ILE A 2 -8.88 12.91 -12.61
N LEU A 3 -7.66 13.12 -12.13
CA LEU A 3 -6.75 12.02 -11.86
C LEU A 3 -6.96 11.55 -10.43
N ASN A 4 -7.08 10.26 -10.27
CA ASN A 4 -7.18 9.68 -8.94
C ASN A 4 -5.82 9.73 -8.25
N PRO A 5 -5.77 10.03 -6.96
CA PRO A 5 -4.51 9.93 -6.23
C PRO A 5 -4.05 8.48 -6.15
N LYS A 6 -2.76 8.29 -6.02
CA LYS A 6 -2.16 6.97 -5.90
C LYS A 6 -2.13 6.56 -4.43
N LEU A 7 -2.64 5.38 -4.14
CA LEU A 7 -2.64 4.82 -2.80
C LEU A 7 -1.81 3.54 -2.80
N LEU A 8 -0.77 3.52 -1.98
CA LEU A 8 0.03 2.31 -1.78
C LEU A 8 -0.45 1.61 -0.51
N ILE A 9 -0.85 0.36 -0.67
CA ILE A 9 -1.29 -0.47 0.45
C ILE A 9 -0.20 -1.48 0.75
N VAL A 10 0.31 -1.47 1.98
CA VAL A 10 1.41 -2.34 2.40
C VAL A 10 0.94 -3.21 3.55
N ASP A 11 0.83 -4.52 3.31
CA ASP A 11 0.41 -5.48 4.32
C ASP A 11 0.85 -6.86 3.84
N ASP A 12 1.32 -7.71 4.75
CA ASP A 12 1.76 -9.05 4.38
C ASP A 12 0.59 -10.03 4.23
N GLU A 13 -0.62 -9.64 4.59
CA GLU A 13 -1.81 -10.47 4.41
C GLU A 13 -2.54 -10.07 3.14
N ARG A 14 -2.49 -10.95 2.16
CA ARG A 14 -3.08 -10.65 0.85
C ARG A 14 -4.59 -10.45 0.92
N GLY A 15 -5.26 -11.19 1.79
CA GLY A 15 -6.70 -11.02 1.95
C GLY A 15 -7.08 -9.63 2.42
N ILE A 16 -6.28 -9.06 3.31
CA ILE A 16 -6.51 -7.70 3.80
C ILE A 16 -6.26 -6.69 2.69
N VAL A 17 -5.17 -6.88 1.94
CA VAL A 17 -4.86 -6.00 0.82
C VAL A 17 -5.99 -6.02 -0.20
N ASP A 18 -6.49 -7.22 -0.53
CA ASP A 18 -7.57 -7.36 -1.50
C ASP A 18 -8.83 -6.66 -1.03
N MET A 19 -9.14 -6.78 0.26
CA MET A 19 -10.30 -6.13 0.84
C MET A 19 -10.20 -4.62 0.74
N ILE A 20 -9.06 -4.07 1.14
CA ILE A 20 -8.85 -2.63 1.11
C ILE A 20 -8.86 -2.12 -0.32
N GLN A 21 -8.24 -2.86 -1.23
CA GLN A 21 -8.21 -2.50 -2.64
C GLN A 21 -9.62 -2.44 -3.21
N SER A 22 -10.44 -3.43 -2.91
CA SER A 22 -11.82 -3.45 -3.39
C SER A 22 -12.60 -2.24 -2.87
N TYR A 23 -12.29 -1.82 -1.66
CA TYR A 23 -13.01 -0.71 -1.03
C TYR A 23 -12.67 0.63 -1.68
N PHE A 24 -11.41 0.83 -2.06
CA PHE A 24 -10.93 2.14 -2.53
C PHE A 24 -10.67 2.23 -4.03
N GLN A 25 -10.84 1.13 -4.76
CA GLN A 25 -10.39 1.09 -6.16
C GLN A 25 -11.09 2.08 -7.08
N THR A 26 -12.26 2.57 -6.70
CA THR A 26 -12.97 3.56 -7.52
C THR A 26 -12.50 4.98 -7.24
N GLN A 27 -11.78 5.19 -6.15
CA GLN A 27 -11.38 6.52 -5.71
C GLN A 27 -9.88 6.76 -5.84
N TYR A 28 -9.10 5.69 -5.93
CA TYR A 28 -7.65 5.76 -5.94
C TYR A 28 -7.08 4.83 -7.00
N ASP A 29 -5.92 5.22 -7.52
CA ASP A 29 -5.09 4.29 -8.26
C ASP A 29 -4.30 3.48 -7.24
N ILE A 30 -4.57 2.18 -7.18
CA ILE A 30 -4.05 1.34 -6.12
C ILE A 30 -2.73 0.69 -6.52
N LEU A 31 -1.76 0.81 -5.63
CA LEU A 31 -0.52 0.05 -5.68
C LEU A 31 -0.50 -0.84 -4.45
N THR A 32 0.02 -2.03 -4.58
CA THR A 32 0.07 -2.97 -3.46
C THR A 32 1.49 -3.45 -3.23
N ALA A 33 1.80 -3.71 -1.98
CA ALA A 33 3.07 -4.32 -1.59
C ALA A 33 2.80 -5.25 -0.41
N TYR A 34 3.45 -6.40 -0.44
CA TYR A 34 3.22 -7.42 0.59
C TYR A 34 4.41 -7.56 1.55
N SER A 35 5.37 -6.69 1.41
CA SER A 35 6.54 -6.66 2.29
C SER A 35 7.13 -5.26 2.29
N GLY A 36 8.01 -5.01 3.25
CA GLY A 36 8.72 -3.74 3.31
C GLY A 36 9.59 -3.51 2.08
N GLN A 37 10.20 -4.58 1.58
CA GLN A 37 11.07 -4.47 0.41
C GLN A 37 10.26 -4.10 -0.84
N GLU A 38 9.08 -4.70 -0.99
CA GLU A 38 8.20 -4.34 -2.10
C GLU A 38 7.72 -2.90 -1.96
N ALA A 39 7.41 -2.50 -0.73
CA ALA A 39 6.97 -1.13 -0.48
C ALA A 39 8.03 -0.12 -0.90
N LEU A 40 9.29 -0.40 -0.58
CA LEU A 40 10.37 0.51 -0.98
C LEU A 40 10.47 0.64 -2.49
N LYS A 41 10.23 -0.44 -3.22
CA LYS A 41 10.23 -0.38 -4.68
C LYS A 41 9.05 0.44 -5.19
N LYS A 42 7.90 0.29 -4.55
CA LYS A 42 6.68 0.97 -5.00
C LYS A 42 6.69 2.46 -4.66
N VAL A 43 7.46 2.85 -3.65
CA VAL A 43 7.60 4.27 -3.32
C VAL A 43 8.16 5.06 -4.51
N ALA A 44 8.94 4.41 -5.36
CA ALA A 44 9.46 5.06 -6.57
C ALA A 44 8.33 5.51 -7.50
N CYS A 45 7.14 4.94 -7.38
CA CYS A 45 5.97 5.35 -8.16
C CYS A 45 5.32 6.61 -7.60
N LYS A 46 5.84 7.17 -6.52
CA LYS A 46 5.40 8.40 -5.90
C LYS A 46 3.92 8.36 -5.50
N PRO A 47 3.55 7.42 -4.60
CA PRO A 47 2.17 7.39 -4.12
C PRO A 47 1.84 8.64 -3.32
N ASP A 48 0.59 9.04 -3.38
CA ASP A 48 0.11 10.20 -2.64
C ASP A 48 -0.20 9.83 -1.19
N LEU A 49 -0.61 8.59 -0.97
CA LEU A 49 -0.96 8.07 0.35
C LEU A 49 -0.39 6.67 0.50
N ILE A 50 -0.06 6.31 1.73
CA ILE A 50 0.43 4.97 2.04
C ILE A 50 -0.33 4.46 3.26
N LEU A 51 -0.97 3.28 3.10
CA LEU A 51 -1.54 2.54 4.21
C LEU A 51 -0.56 1.46 4.59
N LEU A 52 0.00 1.56 5.78
CA LEU A 52 1.07 0.68 6.22
C LEU A 52 0.63 -0.13 7.43
N ASP A 53 0.75 -1.46 7.35
CA ASP A 53 0.54 -2.32 8.49
C ASP A 53 1.78 -2.31 9.36
N ILE A 54 1.67 -1.74 10.55
CA ILE A 54 2.79 -1.58 11.45
C ILE A 54 3.22 -2.89 12.11
N ASN A 55 2.44 -3.95 11.96
CA ASN A 55 2.78 -5.26 12.53
C ASN A 55 3.55 -6.12 11.54
N MET A 56 3.85 -5.59 10.37
CA MET A 56 4.49 -6.37 9.33
C MET A 56 5.96 -6.63 9.68
N PRO A 57 6.41 -7.89 9.60
CA PRO A 57 7.81 -8.19 9.86
C PRO A 57 8.72 -7.45 8.90
N GLY A 58 9.83 -6.99 9.40
CA GLY A 58 10.81 -6.27 8.59
C GLY A 58 10.55 -4.79 8.46
N MET A 59 9.37 -4.33 8.90
CA MET A 59 9.04 -2.91 8.92
C MET A 59 8.98 -2.37 10.33
N ASP A 60 9.18 -3.20 11.31
CA ASP A 60 9.07 -2.81 12.70
C ASP A 60 10.41 -2.43 13.31
N GLY A 61 11.38 -2.14 12.49
CA GLY A 61 12.66 -1.65 12.98
C GLY A 61 12.55 -0.39 13.80
N LEU A 62 11.35 0.15 13.81
CA LEU A 62 11.05 1.30 14.64
C LEU A 62 11.03 0.96 16.11
N THR A 63 10.82 -0.26 16.42
CA THR A 63 10.70 -0.70 17.81
C THR A 63 12.04 -0.95 18.44
#